data_86052e5bf61f0e536cadda43e8bf7cb2
#
_entry.id   86052e5bf61f0e536cadda43e8bf7cb2
#
_cell.length_a   1.000
_cell.length_b   1.000
_cell.length_c   1.000
_cell.angle_alpha   90.00
_cell.angle_beta   90.00
_cell.angle_gamma   90.00
#
_symmetry.space_group_name_H-M   'P 1'
#
loop_
_entity.id
_entity.type
_entity.pdbx_description
1 polymer ?
#
loop_
_entity_poly.entity_id
_entity_poly.type
_entity_poly.pdbx_seq_one_letter_code
_entity_poly.pdbx_strand_id
1 'polypeptide(L)'
;MRNTNKRSAGYKTKAELKKERKELRRKSQMEKKILIGIYDDYRHDGCLNGVLNKVSCKLIGAYSTEPIYTMYDLDDEGLNCAVQINGNNSIKVEIWEISESYLDKIERSYNYYTDFEEYPQDYIKEKVLSPFGEVLMYFINKTDDKDKIVISGDWIEHLNYKKVMGNKKENVL
;
A
#
# COMPACT_ATOMS: atom_id res chain seq x y z
N MET A 1 -9.13 28.15 -51.59
CA MET A 1 -10.23 27.79 -50.66
C MET A 1 -9.74 26.76 -49.66
N ARG A 2 -9.51 27.15 -48.40
CA ARG A 2 -9.09 26.22 -47.35
C ARG A 2 -10.30 25.85 -46.51
N ASN A 3 -10.71 24.56 -46.59
CA ASN A 3 -11.82 24.03 -45.83
C ASN A 3 -11.27 23.59 -44.46
N THR A 4 -11.48 24.39 -43.44
CA THR A 4 -11.13 24.07 -42.05
C THR A 4 -12.32 23.41 -41.37
N ASN A 5 -12.43 22.08 -41.48
CA ASN A 5 -13.32 21.30 -40.65
C ASN A 5 -12.82 21.27 -39.20
N LYS A 6 -13.21 22.26 -38.42
CA LYS A 6 -13.08 22.22 -36.94
C LYS A 6 -14.14 21.21 -36.45
N ARG A 7 -13.71 19.98 -36.10
CA ARG A 7 -14.51 19.05 -35.30
C ARG A 7 -14.72 19.71 -33.94
N SER A 8 -15.94 20.14 -33.67
CA SER A 8 -16.36 20.56 -32.32
C SER A 8 -16.25 19.36 -31.39
N ALA A 9 -15.43 19.47 -30.36
CA ALA A 9 -15.39 18.50 -29.24
C ALA A 9 -16.82 18.50 -28.62
N GLY A 10 -17.56 17.42 -28.86
CA GLY A 10 -18.93 17.31 -28.39
C GLY A 10 -18.99 17.27 -26.85
N TYR A 11 -19.50 18.31 -26.27
CA TYR A 11 -19.81 18.32 -24.83
C TYR A 11 -20.96 17.34 -24.57
N LYS A 12 -20.73 16.36 -23.68
CA LYS A 12 -21.76 15.42 -23.23
C LYS A 12 -22.89 16.17 -22.52
N THR A 13 -24.13 15.82 -22.84
CA THR A 13 -25.31 16.36 -22.17
C THR A 13 -25.38 15.91 -20.71
N LYS A 14 -26.12 16.66 -19.87
CA LYS A 14 -26.37 16.26 -18.47
C LYS A 14 -26.98 14.86 -18.35
N ALA A 15 -27.81 14.46 -19.32
CA ALA A 15 -28.43 13.14 -19.37
C ALA A 15 -27.40 12.03 -19.64
N GLU A 16 -26.50 12.24 -20.62
CA GLU A 16 -25.40 11.31 -20.93
C GLU A 16 -24.43 11.15 -19.78
N LEU A 17 -24.04 12.24 -19.11
CA LEU A 17 -23.20 12.20 -17.92
C LEU A 17 -23.87 11.45 -16.75
N LYS A 18 -25.20 11.62 -16.58
CA LYS A 18 -25.97 10.89 -15.56
C LYS A 18 -26.04 9.39 -15.86
N LYS A 19 -26.22 9.02 -17.15
CA LYS A 19 -26.24 7.63 -17.59
C LYS A 19 -24.87 6.98 -17.39
N GLU A 20 -23.80 7.64 -17.78
CA GLU A 20 -22.41 7.19 -17.61
C GLU A 20 -22.04 6.97 -16.13
N ARG A 21 -22.41 7.94 -15.25
CA ARG A 21 -22.22 7.79 -13.80
C ARG A 21 -23.00 6.61 -13.22
N LYS A 22 -24.22 6.36 -13.70
CA LYS A 22 -25.03 5.22 -13.26
C LYS A 22 -24.39 3.89 -13.71
N GLU A 23 -23.85 3.86 -14.90
CA GLU A 23 -23.19 2.68 -15.47
C GLU A 23 -21.86 2.39 -14.78
N LEU A 24 -21.06 3.42 -14.49
CA LEU A 24 -19.85 3.33 -13.67
C LEU A 24 -20.15 2.80 -12.26
N ARG A 25 -21.21 3.31 -11.60
CA ARG A 25 -21.63 2.80 -10.30
C ARG A 25 -22.06 1.33 -10.35
N ARG A 26 -22.78 0.91 -11.40
CA ARG A 26 -23.17 -0.51 -11.58
C ARG A 26 -21.94 -1.40 -11.79
N LYS A 27 -20.99 -0.97 -12.63
CA LYS A 27 -19.73 -1.69 -12.82
C LYS A 27 -18.96 -1.83 -11.51
N SER A 28 -18.81 -0.74 -10.76
CA SER A 28 -18.14 -0.76 -9.44
C SER A 28 -18.83 -1.67 -8.41
N GLN A 29 -20.17 -1.82 -8.45
CA GLN A 29 -20.91 -2.72 -7.58
C GLN A 29 -20.77 -4.21 -7.98
N MET A 30 -20.45 -4.50 -9.24
CA MET A 30 -20.24 -5.87 -9.75
C MET A 30 -18.75 -6.28 -9.66
N GLU A 31 -17.88 -5.37 -9.29
CA GLU A 31 -16.44 -5.61 -9.23
C GLU A 31 -16.11 -6.45 -7.98
N LYS A 32 -15.38 -7.53 -8.19
CA LYS A 32 -14.94 -8.40 -7.10
C LYS A 32 -14.12 -7.60 -6.09
N LYS A 33 -14.46 -7.72 -4.83
CA LYS A 33 -13.74 -7.12 -3.71
C LYS A 33 -12.82 -8.13 -3.07
N ILE A 34 -11.65 -7.66 -2.66
CA ILE A 34 -10.66 -8.44 -1.94
C ILE A 34 -10.20 -7.65 -0.71
N LEU A 35 -9.74 -8.36 0.31
CA LEU A 35 -9.09 -7.78 1.47
C LEU A 35 -7.58 -7.84 1.30
N ILE A 36 -6.92 -6.72 1.56
CA ILE A 36 -5.46 -6.64 1.63
C ILE A 36 -5.02 -6.18 3.01
N GLY A 37 -3.90 -6.72 3.49
CA GLY A 37 -3.26 -6.32 4.73
C GLY A 37 -2.07 -5.40 4.44
N ILE A 38 -2.08 -4.20 5.00
CA ILE A 38 -1.07 -3.16 4.83
C ILE A 38 -0.39 -2.90 6.17
N TYR A 39 0.93 -2.97 6.20
CA TYR A 39 1.73 -2.78 7.42
C TYR A 39 2.73 -1.62 7.31
N ASP A 40 2.91 -1.04 6.13
CA ASP A 40 3.91 -0.04 5.76
C ASP A 40 3.33 1.39 5.64
N ASP A 41 3.97 2.25 4.86
CA ASP A 41 3.60 3.64 4.59
C ASP A 41 2.25 3.84 3.89
N TYR A 42 1.66 2.79 3.34
CA TYR A 42 0.30 2.82 2.78
C TYR A 42 -0.79 2.78 3.86
N ARG A 43 -0.45 2.51 5.13
CA ARG A 43 -1.40 2.61 6.23
C ARG A 43 -1.99 4.00 6.34
N HIS A 44 -3.14 4.13 7.00
CA HIS A 44 -3.93 5.37 7.12
C HIS A 44 -3.10 6.58 7.55
N ASP A 45 -2.17 6.39 8.47
CA ASP A 45 -1.29 7.45 8.98
C ASP A 45 0.07 7.51 8.25
N GLY A 46 0.26 6.70 7.21
CA GLY A 46 1.49 6.65 6.42
C GLY A 46 1.54 7.69 5.31
N CYS A 47 2.74 8.03 4.86
CA CYS A 47 2.95 9.08 3.85
C CYS A 47 2.43 8.69 2.45
N LEU A 48 2.32 7.39 2.16
CA LEU A 48 1.85 6.86 0.87
C LEU A 48 0.35 6.55 0.86
N ASN A 49 -0.39 6.76 1.94
CA ASN A 49 -1.84 6.51 2.01
C ASN A 49 -2.63 7.23 0.90
N GLY A 50 -2.13 8.34 0.39
CA GLY A 50 -2.74 9.05 -0.74
C GLY A 50 -2.92 8.20 -2.01
N VAL A 51 -2.20 7.09 -2.17
CA VAL A 51 -2.38 6.13 -3.27
C VAL A 51 -3.68 5.35 -3.07
N LEU A 52 -3.94 4.85 -1.86
CA LEU A 52 -5.18 4.14 -1.52
C LEU A 52 -6.40 5.07 -1.60
N ASN A 53 -6.27 6.32 -1.16
CA ASN A 53 -7.35 7.31 -1.21
C ASN A 53 -7.80 7.67 -2.63
N LYS A 54 -6.96 7.43 -3.66
CA LYS A 54 -7.30 7.63 -5.08
C LYS A 54 -8.07 6.47 -5.69
N VAL A 55 -8.14 5.35 -4.99
CA VAL A 55 -8.87 4.15 -5.43
C VAL A 55 -10.12 3.97 -4.58
N SER A 56 -11.12 3.28 -5.11
CA SER A 56 -12.32 2.94 -4.35
C SER A 56 -11.98 1.86 -3.32
N CYS A 57 -11.41 2.27 -2.20
CA CYS A 57 -11.02 1.40 -1.10
C CYS A 57 -11.73 1.80 0.20
N LYS A 58 -11.77 0.88 1.15
CA LYS A 58 -12.39 1.08 2.45
C LYS A 58 -11.53 0.43 3.53
N LEU A 59 -11.13 1.20 4.53
CA LEU A 59 -10.51 0.67 5.74
C LEU A 59 -11.57 -0.15 6.49
N ILE A 60 -11.27 -1.43 6.73
CA ILE A 60 -12.13 -2.35 7.47
C ILE A 60 -11.78 -2.34 8.95
N GLY A 61 -10.48 -2.32 9.27
CA GLY A 61 -9.99 -2.25 10.63
C GLY A 61 -8.47 -2.43 10.69
N ALA A 62 -7.96 -2.51 11.92
CA ALA A 62 -6.55 -2.78 12.19
C ALA A 62 -6.43 -3.81 13.30
N TYR A 63 -5.34 -4.58 13.29
CA TYR A 63 -5.04 -5.56 14.34
C TYR A 63 -3.53 -5.78 14.46
N SER A 64 -3.12 -6.41 15.55
CA SER A 64 -1.77 -6.98 15.68
C SER A 64 -1.82 -8.47 15.39
N THR A 65 -0.90 -8.94 14.57
CA THR A 65 -0.81 -10.34 14.16
C THR A 65 -0.34 -11.25 15.31
N GLU A 66 -0.43 -12.55 15.11
CA GLU A 66 0.33 -13.51 15.90
C GLU A 66 1.84 -13.22 15.82
N PRO A 67 2.63 -13.61 16.85
CA PRO A 67 4.07 -13.30 16.90
C PRO A 67 4.91 -14.27 16.06
N ILE A 68 4.67 -14.27 14.75
CA ILE A 68 5.36 -15.15 13.78
C ILE A 68 6.08 -14.36 12.67
N TYR A 69 6.17 -13.05 12.81
CA TYR A 69 6.75 -12.17 11.80
C TYR A 69 7.98 -11.45 12.32
N THR A 70 8.78 -10.94 11.39
CA THR A 70 9.81 -9.94 11.66
C THR A 70 9.65 -8.80 10.67
N MET A 71 9.58 -7.57 11.19
CA MET A 71 9.53 -6.35 10.37
C MET A 71 10.93 -5.75 10.29
N TYR A 72 11.32 -5.30 9.11
CA TYR A 72 12.62 -4.72 8.81
C TYR A 72 12.49 -3.31 8.25
N ASP A 73 13.44 -2.48 8.63
CA ASP A 73 13.75 -1.20 8.01
C ASP A 73 14.91 -1.43 7.05
N LEU A 74 14.61 -1.41 5.74
CA LEU A 74 15.55 -1.79 4.69
C LEU A 74 16.51 -0.65 4.31
N ASP A 75 16.26 0.57 4.75
CA ASP A 75 17.10 1.70 4.50
C ASP A 75 17.22 2.66 5.69
N ASP A 76 18.29 3.46 5.69
CA ASP A 76 18.53 4.45 6.74
C ASP A 76 17.59 5.66 6.65
N GLU A 77 16.97 5.90 5.51
CA GLU A 77 16.02 6.98 5.27
C GLU A 77 14.62 6.66 5.80
N GLY A 78 14.33 5.38 6.08
CA GLY A 78 13.07 4.91 6.65
C GLY A 78 11.91 4.97 5.65
N LEU A 79 12.20 4.73 4.38
CA LEU A 79 11.20 4.73 3.32
C LEU A 79 10.77 3.31 2.92
N ASN A 80 11.57 2.30 3.25
CA ASN A 80 11.34 0.93 2.84
C ASN A 80 11.16 0.00 4.04
N CYS A 81 9.96 -0.52 4.17
CA CYS A 81 9.57 -1.50 5.17
C CYS A 81 9.34 -2.86 4.51
N ALA A 82 9.86 -3.90 5.10
CA ALA A 82 9.54 -5.26 4.69
C ALA A 82 9.18 -6.14 5.89
N VAL A 83 8.40 -7.18 5.64
CA VAL A 83 8.03 -8.17 6.64
C VAL A 83 8.39 -9.56 6.14
N GLN A 84 9.03 -10.34 7.00
CA GLN A 84 9.36 -11.73 6.75
C GLN A 84 8.49 -12.64 7.65
N ILE A 85 8.05 -13.77 7.10
CA ILE A 85 7.44 -14.85 7.87
C ILE A 85 8.56 -15.64 8.59
N ASN A 86 8.23 -16.31 9.69
CA ASN A 86 9.14 -17.07 10.55
C ASN A 86 9.97 -16.20 11.51
N GLY A 87 9.39 -15.09 11.95
CA GLY A 87 9.90 -14.30 13.06
C GLY A 87 9.31 -14.68 14.41
N ASN A 88 9.44 -13.78 15.38
CA ASN A 88 8.92 -13.93 16.73
C ASN A 88 8.22 -12.66 17.25
N ASN A 89 7.89 -11.73 16.34
CA ASN A 89 7.21 -10.48 16.66
C ASN A 89 5.80 -10.44 16.05
N SER A 90 4.89 -9.78 16.74
CA SER A 90 3.63 -9.34 16.16
C SER A 90 3.85 -8.08 15.35
N ILE A 91 3.14 -7.92 14.25
CA ILE A 91 3.15 -6.69 13.45
C ILE A 91 1.77 -6.05 13.41
N LYS A 92 1.74 -4.73 13.32
CA LYS A 92 0.49 -3.98 13.19
C LYS A 92 0.09 -3.85 11.73
N VAL A 93 -1.12 -4.32 11.42
CA VAL A 93 -1.65 -4.41 10.06
C VAL A 93 -2.99 -3.70 9.99
N GLU A 94 -3.20 -2.92 8.94
CA GLU A 94 -4.50 -2.39 8.54
C GLU A 94 -5.10 -3.25 7.42
N ILE A 95 -6.38 -3.56 7.55
CA ILE A 95 -7.12 -4.32 6.54
C ILE A 95 -7.96 -3.37 5.71
N TRP A 96 -7.71 -3.41 4.42
CA TRP A 96 -8.40 -2.60 3.45
C TRP A 96 -9.17 -3.46 2.45
N GLU A 97 -10.44 -3.12 2.23
CA GLU A 97 -11.22 -3.67 1.13
C GLU A 97 -10.95 -2.84 -0.12
N ILE A 98 -10.48 -3.50 -1.16
CA ILE A 98 -10.21 -2.88 -2.47
C ILE A 98 -10.95 -3.62 -3.57
N SER A 99 -11.14 -2.95 -4.70
CA SER A 99 -11.53 -3.65 -5.92
C SER A 99 -10.35 -4.45 -6.47
N GLU A 100 -10.58 -5.69 -6.89
CA GLU A 100 -9.54 -6.57 -7.45
C GLU A 100 -8.81 -5.92 -8.65
N SER A 101 -9.50 -5.08 -9.42
CA SER A 101 -8.90 -4.33 -10.54
C SER A 101 -7.83 -3.31 -10.12
N TYR A 102 -7.77 -2.98 -8.82
CA TYR A 102 -6.73 -2.09 -8.30
C TYR A 102 -5.51 -2.82 -7.76
N LEU A 103 -5.58 -4.15 -7.65
CA LEU A 103 -4.47 -4.95 -7.13
C LEU A 103 -3.20 -4.72 -7.94
N ASP A 104 -3.28 -4.73 -9.27
CA ASP A 104 -2.14 -4.48 -10.16
C ASP A 104 -1.45 -3.12 -9.91
N LYS A 105 -2.21 -2.10 -9.50
CA LYS A 105 -1.63 -0.79 -9.20
C LYS A 105 -0.86 -0.80 -7.89
N ILE A 106 -1.37 -1.52 -6.91
CA ILE A 106 -0.71 -1.69 -5.62
C ILE A 106 0.54 -2.54 -5.83
N GLU A 107 0.45 -3.63 -6.55
CA GLU A 107 1.58 -4.50 -6.87
C GLU A 107 2.70 -3.75 -7.61
N ARG A 108 2.34 -2.91 -8.59
CA ARG A 108 3.34 -2.06 -9.27
C ARG A 108 3.99 -1.05 -8.33
N SER A 109 3.29 -0.55 -7.33
CA SER A 109 3.89 0.37 -6.36
C SER A 109 4.86 -0.34 -5.41
N TYR A 110 4.61 -1.59 -5.05
CA TYR A 110 5.57 -2.43 -4.35
C TYR A 110 6.74 -2.85 -5.26
N ASN A 111 6.48 -3.12 -6.55
CA ASN A 111 7.51 -3.47 -7.52
C ASN A 111 8.29 -2.26 -8.05
N TYR A 112 7.81 -1.02 -7.86
CA TYR A 112 8.47 0.18 -8.36
C TYR A 112 9.90 0.35 -7.78
N TYR A 113 10.14 -0.21 -6.60
CA TYR A 113 11.47 -0.23 -6.00
C TYR A 113 12.33 -1.42 -6.44
N THR A 114 11.78 -2.37 -7.21
CA THR A 114 12.51 -3.54 -7.74
C THR A 114 13.11 -3.31 -9.13
N ASP A 115 12.85 -2.17 -9.79
CA ASP A 115 13.51 -1.78 -11.03
C ASP A 115 14.98 -1.33 -10.82
N PHE A 116 15.44 -1.21 -9.58
CA PHE A 116 16.87 -1.18 -9.27
C PHE A 116 17.39 -2.60 -9.34
N GLU A 117 18.29 -2.88 -10.30
CA GLU A 117 18.91 -4.19 -10.58
C GLU A 117 19.57 -4.87 -9.35
N GLU A 118 19.63 -4.19 -8.21
CA GLU A 118 20.26 -4.65 -6.97
C GLU A 118 19.33 -5.41 -6.01
N TYR A 119 18.00 -5.31 -6.18
CA TYR A 119 17.06 -6.03 -5.31
C TYR A 119 16.29 -7.08 -6.12
N PRO A 120 16.63 -8.36 -5.99
CA PRO A 120 15.86 -9.42 -6.64
C PRO A 120 14.41 -9.38 -6.15
N GLN A 121 13.47 -9.73 -7.03
CA GLN A 121 12.01 -9.77 -6.83
C GLN A 121 11.63 -10.78 -5.72
N ASP A 122 11.89 -10.45 -4.46
CA ASP A 122 11.76 -11.39 -3.36
C ASP A 122 10.50 -11.19 -2.52
N TYR A 123 9.51 -10.41 -3.03
CA TYR A 123 8.22 -10.34 -2.39
C TYR A 123 7.36 -11.54 -2.80
N ILE A 124 6.92 -12.27 -1.80
CA ILE A 124 5.91 -13.32 -1.95
C ILE A 124 4.54 -12.77 -1.51
N LYS A 125 3.53 -13.20 -2.24
CA LYS A 125 2.15 -12.84 -1.99
C LYS A 125 1.44 -14.01 -1.33
N GLU A 126 1.00 -13.83 -0.09
CA GLU A 126 0.38 -14.88 0.69
C GLU A 126 -1.01 -14.48 1.19
N LYS A 127 -1.85 -15.49 1.37
CA LYS A 127 -3.16 -15.36 2.02
C LYS A 127 -3.01 -15.67 3.50
N VAL A 128 -3.34 -14.69 4.32
CA VAL A 128 -3.23 -14.75 5.78
C VAL A 128 -4.62 -14.67 6.40
N LEU A 129 -4.87 -15.50 7.40
CA LEU A 129 -6.12 -15.43 8.17
C LEU A 129 -6.02 -14.26 9.17
N SER A 130 -6.97 -13.34 9.09
CA SER A 130 -7.11 -12.20 10.01
C SER A 130 -8.45 -12.28 10.77
N PRO A 131 -8.66 -11.45 11.80
CA PRO A 131 -9.97 -11.32 12.46
C PRO A 131 -11.10 -10.86 11.52
N PHE A 132 -10.73 -10.33 10.34
CA PHE A 132 -11.69 -9.83 9.34
C PHE A 132 -11.90 -10.78 8.17
N GLY A 133 -11.27 -11.96 8.20
CA GLY A 133 -11.28 -12.97 7.14
C GLY A 133 -9.93 -13.17 6.49
N GLU A 134 -9.89 -13.86 5.36
CA GLU A 134 -8.68 -14.09 4.57
C GLU A 134 -8.27 -12.80 3.88
N VAL A 135 -7.02 -12.39 4.08
CA VAL A 135 -6.42 -11.17 3.53
C VAL A 135 -5.17 -11.50 2.72
N LEU A 136 -4.94 -10.74 1.67
CA LEU A 136 -3.74 -10.81 0.88
C LEU A 136 -2.67 -9.91 1.49
N MET A 137 -1.49 -10.46 1.74
CA MET A 137 -0.32 -9.71 2.26
C MET A 137 0.92 -10.01 1.44
N TYR A 138 1.89 -9.10 1.50
CA TYR A 138 3.16 -9.21 0.79
C TYR A 138 4.28 -9.36 1.81
N PHE A 139 5.19 -10.30 1.57
CA PHE A 139 6.30 -10.63 2.46
C PHE A 139 7.60 -10.68 1.67
N ILE A 140 8.72 -10.42 2.34
CA ILE A 140 10.03 -10.60 1.76
C ILE A 140 10.59 -11.98 2.11
N ASN A 141 11.21 -12.65 1.13
CA ASN A 141 11.83 -13.97 1.34
C ASN A 141 13.20 -13.87 1.99
N LYS A 142 13.93 -12.80 1.69
CA LYS A 142 15.33 -12.65 2.10
C LYS A 142 15.57 -11.22 2.56
N THR A 143 16.32 -11.08 3.63
CA THR A 143 16.81 -9.82 4.17
C THR A 143 18.35 -9.83 4.17
N ASP A 144 18.95 -8.66 4.13
CA ASP A 144 20.38 -8.49 4.29
C ASP A 144 20.77 -8.33 5.78
N ASP A 145 22.02 -8.68 6.14
CA ASP A 145 22.55 -8.49 7.49
C ASP A 145 22.56 -7.02 7.96
N LYS A 146 22.37 -6.08 7.02
CA LYS A 146 22.31 -4.63 7.27
C LYS A 146 20.91 -4.17 7.67
N ASP A 147 19.89 -4.96 7.39
CA ASP A 147 18.50 -4.59 7.62
C ASP A 147 18.22 -4.52 9.11
N LYS A 148 17.60 -3.45 9.54
CA LYS A 148 17.33 -3.18 10.95
C LYS A 148 15.98 -3.73 11.35
N ILE A 149 15.94 -4.53 12.41
CA ILE A 149 14.68 -5.06 12.93
C ILE A 149 13.88 -3.94 13.60
N VAL A 150 12.62 -3.79 13.22
CA VAL A 150 11.64 -2.91 13.85
C VAL A 150 10.97 -3.67 14.99
N ILE A 151 11.54 -3.54 16.19
CA ILE A 151 11.15 -4.33 17.37
C ILE A 151 9.68 -4.10 17.77
N SER A 152 9.16 -2.87 17.61
CA SER A 152 7.77 -2.56 17.93
C SER A 152 6.76 -3.28 17.02
N GLY A 153 7.17 -3.72 15.83
CA GLY A 153 6.27 -4.26 14.82
C GLY A 153 5.27 -3.23 14.26
N ASP A 154 5.45 -1.95 14.58
CA ASP A 154 4.63 -0.84 14.06
C ASP A 154 5.51 0.13 13.26
N TRP A 155 5.37 0.08 11.93
CA TRP A 155 6.16 0.91 11.02
C TRP A 155 5.96 2.41 11.25
N ILE A 156 4.72 2.85 11.46
CA ILE A 156 4.41 4.26 11.67
C ILE A 156 5.00 4.78 12.98
N GLU A 157 4.95 3.97 14.05
CA GLU A 157 5.62 4.29 15.31
C GLU A 157 7.13 4.38 15.13
N HIS A 158 7.74 3.45 14.40
CA HIS A 158 9.16 3.45 14.08
C HIS A 158 9.59 4.72 13.32
N LEU A 159 8.86 5.13 12.29
CA LEU A 159 9.12 6.36 11.53
C LEU A 159 9.02 7.61 12.41
N ASN A 160 8.02 7.67 13.29
CA ASN A 160 7.87 8.80 14.21
C ASN A 160 9.04 8.86 15.20
N TYR A 161 9.52 7.72 15.70
CA TYR A 161 10.71 7.65 16.54
C TYR A 161 11.96 8.15 15.80
N LYS A 162 12.20 7.70 14.55
CA LYS A 162 13.34 8.18 13.73
C LYS A 162 13.30 9.70 13.54
N LYS A 163 12.15 10.29 13.24
CA LYS A 163 11.98 11.74 13.10
C LYS A 163 12.35 12.50 14.37
N VAL A 164 11.91 12.01 15.54
CA VAL A 164 12.21 12.66 16.83
C VAL A 164 13.70 12.58 17.14
N MET A 165 14.34 11.45 16.85
CA MET A 165 15.76 11.24 17.15
C MET A 165 16.69 11.97 16.15
N GLY A 166 16.27 12.07 14.87
CA GLY A 166 16.97 12.87 13.84
C GLY A 166 17.04 14.35 14.21
N ASN A 167 15.89 14.91 14.59
CA ASN A 167 15.80 16.33 14.99
C ASN A 167 16.63 16.67 16.24
N LYS A 168 16.88 15.69 17.13
CA LYS A 168 17.75 15.91 18.31
C LYS A 168 19.24 16.04 17.95
N LYS A 169 19.69 15.38 16.88
CA LYS A 169 21.08 15.46 16.43
C LYS A 169 21.40 16.80 15.78
N GLU A 170 20.45 17.43 15.10
CA GLU A 170 20.65 18.74 14.45
C GLU A 170 20.67 19.91 15.43
N ASN A 171 20.09 19.77 16.63
CA ASN A 171 20.03 20.81 17.65
C ASN A 171 21.20 20.78 18.67
N VAL A 172 22.21 19.94 18.45
CA VAL A 172 23.38 19.77 19.37
C VAL A 172 24.67 20.28 18.71
N LEU A 173 24.60 20.88 17.52
CA LEU A 173 25.71 21.55 16.83
C LEU A 173 25.55 23.07 16.89
#